data_f92e1f0b36386a3eccfa913280ca6a6c
#
_entry.id   f92e1f0b36386a3eccfa913280ca6a6c
#
_cell.length_a   1.000
_cell.length_b   1.000
_cell.length_c   1.000
_cell.angle_alpha   90.00
_cell.angle_beta   90.00
_cell.angle_gamma   90.00
#
_symmetry.space_group_name_H-M   'P 1'
#
loop_
_entity.id
_entity.type
_entity.pdbx_description
1 polymer ?
#
loop_
_entity_poly.entity_id
_entity_poly.type
_entity_poly.pdbx_seq_one_letter_code
_entity_poly.pdbx_strand_id
1 'polypeptide(L)'
;MSEWFDALPFRIGTSSYIIPDDILPNVRWLAGKVRDIELVLFDIDEYCNIPDAAQIDELNALAAASDLTYTVHLPLNLNFSAEGKDVSIQKALKVINATRGLDPRAFVCHLECKDIPSEPGDALRQWQSERTAAVTELLRVAAIPPRMLAVENLETYPGEWNDPVIKTCGTSATLDIGHLFLQGIDPVPVIHERAAVTTVTHLHGVGSRDHQSLRHMPAETIRGIITALIREDYRGVLTLEVFNETDFTKSMEMIRESL
;
A
#
# COMPACT_ATOMS: atom_id res chain seq x y z
N MET A 1 -19.90 -14.88 -13.36
CA MET A 1 -18.92 -15.00 -14.48
C MET A 1 -17.57 -14.64 -13.89
N SER A 2 -16.51 -15.40 -14.19
CA SER A 2 -15.17 -15.07 -13.74
C SER A 2 -14.72 -13.79 -14.44
N GLU A 3 -14.22 -12.82 -13.67
CA GLU A 3 -13.68 -11.60 -14.23
C GLU A 3 -12.29 -11.88 -14.82
N TRP A 4 -11.86 -11.08 -15.81
CA TRP A 4 -10.57 -11.28 -16.51
C TRP A 4 -9.37 -11.29 -15.54
N PHE A 5 -9.45 -10.54 -14.44
CA PHE A 5 -8.39 -10.46 -13.44
C PHE A 5 -8.31 -11.69 -12.51
N ASP A 6 -9.33 -12.58 -12.52
CA ASP A 6 -9.30 -13.81 -11.73
C ASP A 6 -8.27 -14.82 -12.26
N ALA A 7 -7.78 -14.63 -13.49
CA ALA A 7 -6.71 -15.45 -14.08
C ALA A 7 -5.29 -15.02 -13.66
N LEU A 8 -5.15 -13.86 -13.00
CA LEU A 8 -3.85 -13.36 -12.54
C LEU A 8 -3.38 -14.10 -11.28
N PRO A 9 -2.07 -14.27 -11.09
CA PRO A 9 -1.52 -14.87 -9.87
C PRO A 9 -1.64 -14.00 -8.63
N PHE A 10 -1.95 -12.71 -8.78
CA PHE A 10 -2.12 -11.70 -7.74
C PHE A 10 -3.54 -11.10 -7.78
N ARG A 11 -3.94 -10.46 -6.70
CA ARG A 11 -5.23 -9.78 -6.63
C ARG A 11 -5.12 -8.35 -7.17
N ILE A 12 -6.07 -7.92 -7.99
CA ILE A 12 -6.20 -6.51 -8.38
C ILE A 12 -7.02 -5.80 -7.30
N GLY A 13 -6.47 -4.71 -6.80
CA GLY A 13 -7.10 -3.85 -5.80
C GLY A 13 -7.13 -2.39 -6.20
N THR A 14 -7.75 -1.57 -5.36
CA THR A 14 -7.70 -0.10 -5.45
C THR A 14 -7.97 0.53 -4.08
N SER A 15 -7.74 1.85 -3.97
CA SER A 15 -8.01 2.60 -2.74
C SER A 15 -9.50 2.70 -2.43
N SER A 16 -9.85 2.95 -1.16
CA SER A 16 -11.23 3.18 -0.70
C SER A 16 -11.75 4.59 -0.95
N TYR A 17 -11.19 5.33 -1.92
CA TYR A 17 -11.52 6.73 -2.24
C TYR A 17 -11.76 6.97 -3.73
N ILE A 18 -12.55 6.08 -4.37
CA ILE A 18 -12.84 6.17 -5.81
C ILE A 18 -14.06 7.07 -6.08
N ILE A 19 -15.06 7.04 -5.21
CA ILE A 19 -16.19 7.96 -5.27
C ILE A 19 -16.11 8.96 -4.09
N PRO A 20 -16.66 10.19 -4.21
CA PRO A 20 -16.59 11.20 -3.14
C PRO A 20 -17.57 10.88 -2.00
N ASP A 21 -17.28 9.81 -1.28
CA ASP A 21 -18.11 9.29 -0.19
C ASP A 21 -17.24 8.54 0.82
N ASP A 22 -17.81 8.11 1.94
CA ASP A 22 -17.15 7.33 2.98
C ASP A 22 -16.74 5.92 2.52
N ILE A 23 -16.06 5.18 3.38
CA ILE A 23 -15.51 3.84 3.10
C ILE A 23 -16.61 2.85 2.63
N LEU A 24 -17.71 2.72 3.36
CA LEU A 24 -18.74 1.72 3.03
C LEU A 24 -19.39 1.94 1.65
N PRO A 25 -19.82 3.16 1.26
CA PRO A 25 -20.25 3.44 -0.11
C PRO A 25 -19.20 3.09 -1.16
N ASN A 26 -17.92 3.43 -0.93
CA ASN A 26 -16.83 3.07 -1.83
C ASN A 26 -16.70 1.55 -1.97
N VAL A 27 -16.69 0.80 -0.86
CA VAL A 27 -16.58 -0.66 -0.89
C VAL A 27 -17.78 -1.30 -1.60
N ARG A 28 -19.01 -0.83 -1.36
CA ARG A 28 -20.21 -1.30 -2.07
C ARG A 28 -20.10 -1.04 -3.57
N TRP A 29 -19.59 0.14 -3.96
CA TRP A 29 -19.41 0.50 -5.37
C TRP A 29 -18.34 -0.34 -6.06
N LEU A 30 -17.26 -0.69 -5.33
CA LEU A 30 -16.11 -1.47 -5.82
C LEU A 30 -16.38 -2.99 -5.82
N ALA A 31 -17.35 -3.46 -5.06
CA ALA A 31 -17.69 -4.87 -4.93
C ALA A 31 -17.93 -5.52 -6.32
N GLY A 32 -17.17 -6.58 -6.63
CA GLY A 32 -17.19 -7.27 -7.93
C GLY A 32 -16.35 -6.61 -9.02
N LYS A 33 -15.83 -5.39 -8.83
CA LYS A 33 -14.95 -4.71 -9.79
C LYS A 33 -13.47 -4.97 -9.52
N VAL A 34 -13.13 -5.30 -8.27
CA VAL A 34 -11.78 -5.64 -7.80
C VAL A 34 -11.81 -6.84 -6.86
N ARG A 35 -10.63 -7.32 -6.42
CA ARG A 35 -10.49 -8.42 -5.44
C ARG A 35 -9.83 -7.98 -4.14
N ASP A 36 -9.36 -6.75 -4.06
CA ASP A 36 -8.86 -6.15 -2.83
C ASP A 36 -9.25 -4.68 -2.75
N ILE A 37 -9.48 -4.18 -1.56
CA ILE A 37 -9.69 -2.74 -1.34
C ILE A 37 -8.74 -2.31 -0.24
N GLU A 38 -7.87 -1.37 -0.57
CA GLU A 38 -7.02 -0.73 0.40
C GLU A 38 -7.77 0.35 1.15
N LEU A 39 -8.03 0.09 2.42
CA LEU A 39 -8.65 1.05 3.32
C LEU A 39 -7.62 2.11 3.72
N VAL A 40 -7.72 3.30 3.13
CA VAL A 40 -6.87 4.44 3.50
C VAL A 40 -7.46 5.11 4.73
N LEU A 41 -6.80 4.96 5.88
CA LEU A 41 -7.35 5.38 7.17
C LEU A 41 -6.63 6.61 7.71
N PHE A 42 -7.41 7.56 8.20
CA PHE A 42 -6.95 8.80 8.79
C PHE A 42 -7.28 8.86 10.28
N ASP A 43 -6.35 9.38 11.06
CA ASP A 43 -6.51 9.69 12.48
C ASP A 43 -5.85 11.07 12.75
N ILE A 44 -6.56 12.11 12.38
CA ILE A 44 -6.18 13.52 12.60
C ILE A 44 -7.27 14.23 13.37
N ASP A 45 -6.96 15.39 13.96
CA ASP A 45 -7.88 16.12 14.85
C ASP A 45 -9.19 16.52 14.16
N GLU A 46 -9.11 16.87 12.87
CA GLU A 46 -10.26 17.32 12.09
C GLU A 46 -11.03 16.18 11.41
N TYR A 47 -10.42 14.99 11.27
CA TYR A 47 -11.02 13.88 10.52
C TYR A 47 -10.50 12.51 10.95
N CYS A 48 -11.42 11.62 11.25
CA CYS A 48 -11.14 10.22 11.57
C CYS A 48 -12.16 9.34 10.85
N ASN A 49 -11.68 8.41 10.03
CA ASN A 49 -12.52 7.46 9.29
C ASN A 49 -12.25 6.00 9.70
N ILE A 50 -11.64 5.78 10.85
CA ILE A 50 -11.43 4.43 11.39
C ILE A 50 -12.78 3.76 11.59
N PRO A 51 -13.05 2.59 10.97
CA PRO A 51 -14.35 1.94 11.04
C PRO A 51 -14.67 1.47 12.46
N ASP A 52 -15.93 1.61 12.85
CA ASP A 52 -16.48 1.03 14.07
C ASP A 52 -16.85 -0.47 13.88
N ALA A 53 -17.30 -1.12 14.95
CA ALA A 53 -17.62 -2.54 14.93
C ALA A 53 -18.74 -2.89 13.92
N ALA A 54 -19.76 -2.04 13.80
CA ALA A 54 -20.87 -2.28 12.87
C ALA A 54 -20.40 -2.14 11.41
N GLN A 55 -19.51 -1.21 11.14
CA GLN A 55 -18.89 -1.05 9.83
C GLN A 55 -17.95 -2.22 9.49
N ILE A 56 -17.21 -2.76 10.47
CA ILE A 56 -16.40 -3.97 10.30
C ILE A 56 -17.26 -5.17 9.94
N ASP A 57 -18.40 -5.35 10.62
CA ASP A 57 -19.34 -6.45 10.30
C ASP A 57 -19.86 -6.32 8.86
N GLU A 58 -20.21 -5.13 8.42
CA GLU A 58 -20.67 -4.89 7.06
C GLU A 58 -19.57 -5.09 6.01
N LEU A 59 -18.34 -4.61 6.28
CA LEU A 59 -17.18 -4.85 5.42
C LEU A 59 -16.91 -6.35 5.25
N ASN A 60 -17.00 -7.13 6.33
CA ASN A 60 -16.89 -8.59 6.28
C ASN A 60 -17.99 -9.24 5.43
N ALA A 61 -19.24 -8.76 5.55
CA ALA A 61 -20.34 -9.26 4.74
C ALA A 61 -20.13 -8.96 3.25
N LEU A 62 -19.65 -7.77 2.89
CA LEU A 62 -19.30 -7.39 1.53
C LEU A 62 -18.13 -8.21 0.97
N ALA A 63 -17.12 -8.47 1.80
CA ALA A 63 -15.98 -9.32 1.43
C ALA A 63 -16.42 -10.74 1.09
N ALA A 64 -17.24 -11.34 1.95
CA ALA A 64 -17.78 -12.70 1.73
C ALA A 64 -18.68 -12.79 0.48
N ALA A 65 -19.47 -11.76 0.21
CA ALA A 65 -20.39 -11.75 -0.93
C ALA A 65 -19.69 -11.55 -2.29
N SER A 66 -18.51 -10.92 -2.33
CA SER A 66 -17.86 -10.45 -3.56
C SER A 66 -16.43 -10.96 -3.75
N ASP A 67 -15.99 -11.93 -2.96
CA ASP A 67 -14.59 -12.42 -2.95
C ASP A 67 -13.58 -11.26 -2.83
N LEU A 68 -13.85 -10.35 -1.88
CA LEU A 68 -12.95 -9.24 -1.55
C LEU A 68 -12.00 -9.64 -0.41
N THR A 69 -10.82 -9.05 -0.43
CA THR A 69 -9.93 -8.92 0.73
C THR A 69 -9.70 -7.45 1.02
N TYR A 70 -9.06 -7.17 2.12
CA TYR A 70 -8.68 -5.81 2.50
C TYR A 70 -7.17 -5.72 2.72
N THR A 71 -6.60 -4.63 2.27
CA THR A 71 -5.32 -4.07 2.70
C THR A 71 -5.65 -2.82 3.51
N VAL A 72 -4.82 -2.44 4.45
CA VAL A 72 -5.04 -1.25 5.28
C VAL A 72 -3.84 -0.33 5.17
N HIS A 73 -4.05 0.88 4.67
CA HIS A 73 -3.04 1.92 4.73
C HIS A 73 -3.10 2.62 6.08
N LEU A 74 -2.00 2.56 6.84
CA LEU A 74 -1.88 3.26 8.12
C LEU A 74 -1.86 4.78 7.90
N PRO A 75 -2.20 5.59 8.93
CA PRO A 75 -2.20 7.04 8.80
C PRO A 75 -0.88 7.60 8.27
N LEU A 76 -0.95 8.52 7.31
CA LEU A 76 0.21 9.14 6.67
C LEU A 76 1.05 10.01 7.62
N ASN A 77 0.48 10.47 8.73
CA ASN A 77 1.12 11.36 9.70
C ASN A 77 1.86 10.62 10.83
N LEU A 78 2.26 9.37 10.61
CA LEU A 78 3.10 8.65 11.55
C LEU A 78 4.53 9.21 11.50
N ASN A 79 5.13 9.35 12.68
CA ASN A 79 6.51 9.78 12.85
C ASN A 79 7.26 8.77 13.72
N PHE A 80 8.10 7.95 13.11
CA PHE A 80 8.88 6.92 13.79
C PHE A 80 10.28 7.40 14.25
N SER A 81 10.53 8.71 14.32
CA SER A 81 11.71 9.26 14.98
C SER A 81 11.69 8.98 16.50
N ALA A 82 12.81 9.13 17.15
CA ALA A 82 12.91 8.95 18.61
C ALA A 82 11.88 9.79 19.39
N GLU A 83 11.56 10.99 18.91
CA GLU A 83 10.62 11.91 19.56
C GLU A 83 9.15 11.58 19.27
N GLY A 84 8.83 11.09 18.06
CA GLY A 84 7.45 10.89 17.59
C GLY A 84 6.91 9.49 17.74
N LYS A 85 7.78 8.49 17.99
CA LYS A 85 7.43 7.06 17.91
C LYS A 85 6.28 6.63 18.81
N ASP A 86 6.22 7.13 20.05
CA ASP A 86 5.22 6.66 21.01
C ASP A 86 3.80 7.07 20.59
N VAL A 87 3.63 8.30 20.10
CA VAL A 87 2.35 8.77 19.54
C VAL A 87 2.00 8.00 18.26
N SER A 88 2.97 7.79 17.39
CA SER A 88 2.78 7.07 16.13
C SER A 88 2.43 5.59 16.34
N ILE A 89 3.08 4.94 17.31
CA ILE A 89 2.74 3.57 17.69
C ILE A 89 1.29 3.50 18.21
N GLN A 90 0.85 4.45 19.04
CA GLN A 90 -0.53 4.47 19.53
C GLN A 90 -1.55 4.68 18.38
N LYS A 91 -1.28 5.57 17.44
CA LYS A 91 -2.12 5.78 16.26
C LYS A 91 -2.19 4.52 15.37
N ALA A 92 -1.03 3.95 15.03
CA ALA A 92 -0.98 2.72 14.26
C ALA A 92 -1.71 1.56 14.96
N LEU A 93 -1.50 1.40 16.27
CA LEU A 93 -2.15 0.37 17.08
C LEU A 93 -3.67 0.54 17.12
N LYS A 94 -4.18 1.78 17.20
CA LYS A 94 -5.62 2.07 17.12
C LYS A 94 -6.22 1.56 15.81
N VAL A 95 -5.57 1.85 14.67
CA VAL A 95 -6.00 1.39 13.34
C VAL A 95 -5.93 -0.14 13.24
N ILE A 96 -4.79 -0.73 13.60
CA ILE A 96 -4.57 -2.18 13.55
C ILE A 96 -5.64 -2.92 14.39
N ASN A 97 -5.94 -2.45 15.59
CA ASN A 97 -6.93 -3.08 16.46
C ASN A 97 -8.36 -2.92 15.91
N ALA A 98 -8.70 -1.77 15.36
CA ALA A 98 -10.02 -1.54 14.77
C ALA A 98 -10.26 -2.43 13.54
N THR A 99 -9.24 -2.67 12.72
CA THR A 99 -9.35 -3.41 11.46
C THR A 99 -8.96 -4.88 11.56
N ARG A 100 -8.49 -5.34 12.71
CA ARG A 100 -8.07 -6.74 12.92
C ARG A 100 -9.16 -7.75 12.53
N GLY A 101 -10.42 -7.43 12.78
CA GLY A 101 -11.56 -8.27 12.43
C GLY A 101 -11.81 -8.47 10.95
N LEU A 102 -11.15 -7.70 10.08
CA LEU A 102 -11.18 -7.86 8.61
C LEU A 102 -10.16 -8.87 8.10
N ASP A 103 -9.24 -9.35 8.94
CA ASP A 103 -8.11 -10.21 8.55
C ASP A 103 -7.34 -9.63 7.35
N PRO A 104 -6.83 -8.37 7.46
CA PRO A 104 -6.22 -7.69 6.32
C PRO A 104 -4.97 -8.41 5.84
N ARG A 105 -4.72 -8.36 4.53
CA ARG A 105 -3.55 -8.96 3.89
C ARG A 105 -2.25 -8.28 4.30
N ALA A 106 -2.30 -6.97 4.49
CA ALA A 106 -1.17 -6.17 4.95
C ALA A 106 -1.64 -4.86 5.58
N PHE A 107 -0.73 -4.26 6.36
CA PHE A 107 -0.78 -2.88 6.81
C PHE A 107 0.34 -2.11 6.10
N VAL A 108 0.00 -1.23 5.18
CA VAL A 108 0.96 -0.36 4.49
C VAL A 108 1.41 0.74 5.43
N CYS A 109 2.70 1.04 5.43
CA CYS A 109 3.31 1.95 6.40
C CYS A 109 4.44 2.77 5.76
N HIS A 110 4.40 4.09 5.92
CA HIS A 110 5.49 4.99 5.62
C HIS A 110 6.49 5.06 6.79
N LEU A 111 7.78 5.11 6.49
CA LEU A 111 8.82 5.40 7.49
C LEU A 111 9.28 6.87 7.43
N GLU A 112 8.73 7.63 6.50
CA GLU A 112 9.05 9.03 6.29
C GLU A 112 8.77 9.87 7.54
N CYS A 113 9.66 10.83 7.77
CA CYS A 113 9.49 11.93 8.72
C CYS A 113 10.29 13.12 8.20
N LYS A 114 10.13 14.27 8.86
CA LYS A 114 10.83 15.51 8.49
C LYS A 114 12.37 15.45 8.59
N ASP A 115 12.90 14.39 9.19
CA ASP A 115 14.33 14.20 9.49
C ASP A 115 15.03 13.23 8.51
N ILE A 116 14.50 13.07 7.28
CA ILE A 116 15.13 12.24 6.25
C ILE A 116 16.53 12.79 5.96
N PRO A 117 17.58 11.96 6.03
CA PRO A 117 18.94 12.37 5.66
C PRO A 117 19.03 12.73 4.18
N SER A 118 19.88 13.69 3.83
CA SER A 118 20.11 14.09 2.44
C SER A 118 21.08 13.16 1.69
N GLU A 119 21.89 12.39 2.42
CA GLU A 119 22.92 11.53 1.86
C GLU A 119 23.24 10.33 2.78
N PRO A 120 23.85 9.25 2.24
CA PRO A 120 24.35 8.15 3.03
C PRO A 120 25.42 8.58 4.04
N GLY A 121 25.36 8.02 5.27
CA GLY A 121 26.34 8.36 6.32
C GLY A 121 25.84 7.99 7.72
N ASP A 122 26.39 8.63 8.75
CA ASP A 122 26.00 8.39 10.14
C ASP A 122 24.55 8.78 10.41
N ALA A 123 24.10 9.89 9.80
CA ALA A 123 22.70 10.33 9.91
C ALA A 123 21.72 9.28 9.36
N LEU A 124 22.03 8.65 8.20
CA LEU A 124 21.21 7.58 7.66
C LEU A 124 21.21 6.35 8.57
N ARG A 125 22.35 5.95 9.10
CA ARG A 125 22.43 4.82 10.06
C ARG A 125 21.61 5.08 11.32
N GLN A 126 21.66 6.30 11.85
CA GLN A 126 20.83 6.71 12.98
C GLN A 126 19.35 6.64 12.64
N TRP A 127 18.96 7.24 11.49
CA TRP A 127 17.59 7.23 10.98
C TRP A 127 17.04 5.79 10.87
N GLN A 128 17.80 4.88 10.26
CA GLN A 128 17.45 3.46 10.13
C GLN A 128 17.33 2.77 11.50
N SER A 129 18.24 3.07 12.44
CA SER A 129 18.21 2.51 13.79
C SER A 129 16.97 2.91 14.56
N GLU A 130 16.56 4.19 14.49
CA GLU A 130 15.36 4.69 15.15
C GLU A 130 14.09 4.03 14.60
N ARG A 131 13.96 3.93 13.24
CA ARG A 131 12.82 3.27 12.59
C ARG A 131 12.78 1.79 12.92
N THR A 132 13.93 1.12 12.94
CA THR A 132 14.02 -0.29 13.37
C THR A 132 13.49 -0.48 14.79
N ALA A 133 13.89 0.38 15.72
CA ALA A 133 13.41 0.31 17.10
C ALA A 133 11.91 0.56 17.22
N ALA A 134 11.39 1.57 16.49
CA ALA A 134 9.97 1.91 16.51
C ALA A 134 9.10 0.82 15.86
N VAL A 135 9.51 0.29 14.70
CA VAL A 135 8.81 -0.82 14.01
C VAL A 135 8.83 -2.09 14.85
N THR A 136 9.97 -2.42 15.47
CA THR A 136 10.08 -3.58 16.38
C THR A 136 9.08 -3.44 17.54
N GLU A 137 9.00 -2.27 18.14
CA GLU A 137 8.06 -2.01 19.24
C GLU A 137 6.60 -2.05 18.77
N LEU A 138 6.28 -1.46 17.61
CA LEU A 138 4.94 -1.55 17.00
C LEU A 138 4.52 -3.01 16.81
N LEU A 139 5.37 -3.82 16.18
CA LEU A 139 5.08 -5.25 15.94
C LEU A 139 4.84 -6.01 17.25
N ARG A 140 5.64 -5.72 18.28
CA ARG A 140 5.53 -6.33 19.60
C ARG A 140 4.19 -6.00 20.26
N VAL A 141 3.78 -4.71 20.28
CA VAL A 141 2.54 -4.30 20.96
C VAL A 141 1.30 -4.60 20.14
N ALA A 142 1.38 -4.53 18.81
CA ALA A 142 0.30 -4.91 17.92
C ALA A 142 0.06 -6.42 17.87
N ALA A 143 1.06 -7.23 18.23
CA ALA A 143 1.02 -8.68 18.17
C ALA A 143 0.55 -9.21 16.82
N ILE A 144 1.06 -8.65 15.72
CA ILE A 144 0.84 -9.10 14.35
C ILE A 144 2.09 -9.81 13.81
N PRO A 145 1.94 -10.75 12.86
CA PRO A 145 3.08 -11.32 12.14
C PRO A 145 3.87 -10.20 11.45
N PRO A 146 5.21 -10.16 11.57
CA PRO A 146 6.01 -9.07 10.99
C PRO A 146 5.72 -8.81 9.51
N ARG A 147 5.53 -9.85 8.69
CA ARG A 147 5.22 -9.73 7.26
C ARG A 147 3.88 -9.05 6.95
N MET A 148 3.00 -8.91 7.93
CA MET A 148 1.76 -8.12 7.74
C MET A 148 2.01 -6.62 7.73
N LEU A 149 3.14 -6.12 8.25
CA LEU A 149 3.51 -4.72 8.10
C LEU A 149 4.34 -4.58 6.81
N ALA A 150 3.85 -3.83 5.85
CA ALA A 150 4.44 -3.62 4.54
C ALA A 150 5.00 -2.19 4.45
N VAL A 151 6.33 -2.07 4.44
CA VAL A 151 7.01 -0.77 4.39
C VAL A 151 7.11 -0.29 2.96
N GLU A 152 6.64 0.92 2.71
CA GLU A 152 6.55 1.52 1.39
C GLU A 152 7.78 2.33 1.01
N ASN A 153 8.20 2.25 -0.27
CA ASN A 153 9.17 3.17 -0.86
C ASN A 153 8.46 4.46 -1.27
N LEU A 154 9.03 5.61 -0.90
CA LEU A 154 8.51 6.93 -1.23
C LEU A 154 9.41 7.62 -2.27
N GLU A 155 8.86 8.60 -2.96
CA GLU A 155 9.59 9.39 -3.98
C GLU A 155 10.62 10.36 -3.38
N THR A 156 10.55 10.62 -2.08
CA THR A 156 11.35 11.64 -1.37
C THR A 156 12.75 11.17 -0.99
N TYR A 157 13.01 9.84 -1.02
CA TYR A 157 14.33 9.27 -0.72
C TYR A 157 14.52 7.90 -1.41
N PRO A 158 15.76 7.41 -1.55
CA PRO A 158 16.03 6.10 -2.16
C PRO A 158 15.34 4.96 -1.41
N GLY A 159 14.53 4.16 -2.10
CA GLY A 159 13.73 3.09 -1.49
C GLY A 159 14.54 2.03 -0.76
N GLU A 160 15.80 1.80 -1.18
CA GLU A 160 16.74 0.87 -0.52
C GLU A 160 17.14 1.32 0.90
N TRP A 161 16.89 2.56 1.28
CA TRP A 161 17.13 3.01 2.65
C TRP A 161 16.22 2.33 3.68
N ASN A 162 15.09 1.82 3.23
CA ASN A 162 14.18 1.02 4.05
C ASN A 162 14.68 -0.42 4.28
N ASP A 163 15.58 -0.94 3.44
CA ASP A 163 15.97 -2.35 3.45
C ASP A 163 16.55 -2.85 4.78
N PRO A 164 17.41 -2.10 5.48
CA PRO A 164 17.89 -2.51 6.80
C PRO A 164 16.75 -2.65 7.82
N VAL A 165 15.74 -1.79 7.77
CA VAL A 165 14.57 -1.85 8.66
C VAL A 165 13.72 -3.07 8.31
N ILE A 166 13.37 -3.25 7.02
CA ILE A 166 12.58 -4.39 6.53
C ILE A 166 13.26 -5.71 6.92
N LYS A 167 14.55 -5.84 6.64
CA LYS A 167 15.33 -7.06 6.92
C LYS A 167 15.42 -7.35 8.41
N THR A 168 15.71 -6.33 9.23
CA THR A 168 15.92 -6.52 10.68
C THR A 168 14.62 -6.83 11.39
N CYS A 169 13.52 -6.16 11.02
CA CYS A 169 12.21 -6.37 11.63
C CYS A 169 11.45 -7.58 11.03
N GLY A 170 11.90 -8.10 9.88
CA GLY A 170 11.23 -9.20 9.17
C GLY A 170 9.89 -8.79 8.56
N THR A 171 9.69 -7.49 8.30
CA THR A 171 8.49 -6.94 7.64
C THR A 171 8.47 -7.32 6.16
N SER A 172 7.39 -7.03 5.48
CA SER A 172 7.34 -7.05 4.02
C SER A 172 7.54 -5.63 3.46
N ALA A 173 7.57 -5.52 2.14
CA ALA A 173 7.60 -4.25 1.43
C ALA A 173 6.26 -3.98 0.75
N THR A 174 5.90 -2.71 0.66
CA THR A 174 5.03 -2.17 -0.39
C THR A 174 5.92 -1.58 -1.46
N LEU A 175 5.77 -2.05 -2.70
CA LEU A 175 6.50 -1.50 -3.84
C LEU A 175 5.59 -0.52 -4.57
N ASP A 176 5.79 0.77 -4.34
CA ASP A 176 5.12 1.80 -5.11
C ASP A 176 5.90 2.08 -6.41
N ILE A 177 5.26 1.71 -7.52
CA ILE A 177 5.79 1.86 -8.88
C ILE A 177 5.62 3.30 -9.38
N GLY A 178 4.57 3.99 -8.95
CA GLY A 178 4.40 5.40 -9.27
C GLY A 178 5.49 6.28 -8.69
N HIS A 179 5.93 5.99 -7.46
CA HIS A 179 7.05 6.66 -6.83
C HIS A 179 8.38 6.38 -7.56
N LEU A 180 8.57 5.15 -8.09
CA LEU A 180 9.72 4.87 -8.96
C LEU A 180 9.69 5.72 -10.24
N PHE A 181 8.51 5.90 -10.85
CA PHE A 181 8.38 6.78 -12.02
C PHE A 181 8.76 8.23 -11.70
N LEU A 182 8.36 8.76 -10.53
CA LEU A 182 8.74 10.10 -10.08
C LEU A 182 10.24 10.25 -9.88
N GLN A 183 10.92 9.18 -9.46
CA GLN A 183 12.39 9.13 -9.34
C GLN A 183 13.11 8.85 -10.67
N GLY A 184 12.40 8.60 -11.77
CA GLY A 184 12.98 8.23 -13.07
C GLY A 184 13.57 6.83 -13.11
N ILE A 185 13.14 5.94 -12.23
CA ILE A 185 13.62 4.55 -12.11
C ILE A 185 12.75 3.62 -12.94
N ASP A 186 13.38 2.74 -13.74
CA ASP A 186 12.68 1.65 -14.43
C ASP A 186 12.18 0.63 -13.38
N PRO A 187 10.86 0.38 -13.27
CA PRO A 187 10.34 -0.52 -12.26
C PRO A 187 10.59 -2.01 -12.54
N VAL A 188 10.83 -2.41 -13.78
CA VAL A 188 10.95 -3.84 -14.12
C VAL A 188 12.12 -4.52 -13.40
N PRO A 189 13.35 -3.99 -13.41
CA PRO A 189 14.44 -4.55 -12.61
C PRO A 189 14.14 -4.58 -11.10
N VAL A 190 13.48 -3.55 -10.57
CA VAL A 190 13.12 -3.46 -9.15
C VAL A 190 12.09 -4.53 -8.77
N ILE A 191 11.10 -4.80 -9.64
CA ILE A 191 10.15 -5.90 -9.45
C ILE A 191 10.89 -7.24 -9.35
N HIS A 192 11.80 -7.54 -10.29
CA HIS A 192 12.58 -8.78 -10.27
C HIS A 192 13.38 -8.96 -8.98
N GLU A 193 13.94 -7.88 -8.46
CA GLU A 193 14.73 -7.91 -7.23
C GLU A 193 13.86 -8.06 -5.97
N ARG A 194 12.68 -7.43 -5.93
CA ARG A 194 11.92 -7.22 -4.70
C ARG A 194 10.62 -8.02 -4.58
N ALA A 195 10.14 -8.66 -5.65
CA ALA A 195 8.86 -9.37 -5.63
C ALA A 195 8.71 -10.36 -4.47
N ALA A 196 9.78 -11.08 -4.10
CA ALA A 196 9.76 -12.08 -3.03
C ALA A 196 9.52 -11.51 -1.62
N VAL A 197 9.83 -10.22 -1.40
CA VAL A 197 9.62 -9.54 -0.12
C VAL A 197 8.42 -8.58 -0.16
N THR A 198 7.83 -8.35 -1.34
CA THR A 198 6.71 -7.43 -1.56
C THR A 198 5.38 -8.13 -1.33
N THR A 199 4.54 -7.56 -0.48
CA THR A 199 3.16 -8.05 -0.25
C THR A 199 2.13 -7.19 -0.97
N VAL A 200 2.40 -5.90 -1.10
CA VAL A 200 1.54 -4.94 -1.80
C VAL A 200 2.38 -4.23 -2.87
N THR A 201 1.81 -4.01 -4.03
CA THR A 201 2.38 -3.18 -5.09
C THR A 201 1.39 -2.07 -5.38
N HIS A 202 1.80 -0.81 -5.22
CA HIS A 202 1.02 0.33 -5.67
C HIS A 202 1.37 0.66 -7.12
N LEU A 203 0.34 0.96 -7.90
CA LEU A 203 0.49 1.33 -9.29
C LEU A 203 -0.44 2.49 -9.62
N HIS A 204 0.16 3.59 -10.03
CA HIS A 204 -0.56 4.76 -10.54
C HIS A 204 0.22 5.41 -11.69
N GLY A 205 -0.47 6.20 -12.51
CA GLY A 205 0.16 6.98 -13.54
C GLY A 205 0.71 8.31 -13.00
N VAL A 206 1.73 8.82 -13.67
CA VAL A 206 2.33 10.12 -13.40
C VAL A 206 2.19 11.00 -14.63
N GLY A 207 1.47 12.10 -14.49
CA GLY A 207 1.24 13.09 -15.55
C GLY A 207 1.57 14.49 -15.05
N SER A 208 0.56 15.37 -14.96
CA SER A 208 0.73 16.70 -14.34
C SER A 208 0.87 16.65 -12.81
N ARG A 209 0.49 15.56 -12.21
CA ARG A 209 0.64 15.17 -10.80
C ARG A 209 0.79 13.65 -10.71
N ASP A 210 1.05 13.14 -9.54
CA ASP A 210 0.98 11.72 -9.21
C ASP A 210 -0.47 11.21 -9.06
N HIS A 211 -0.63 9.93 -8.80
CA HIS A 211 -1.91 9.24 -8.55
C HIS A 211 -2.96 9.53 -9.64
N GLN A 212 -2.52 9.53 -10.90
CA GLN A 212 -3.39 9.67 -12.06
C GLN A 212 -3.60 8.32 -12.77
N SER A 213 -4.50 8.33 -13.76
CA SER A 213 -4.73 7.16 -14.61
C SER A 213 -3.44 6.63 -15.23
N LEU A 214 -3.34 5.30 -15.35
CA LEU A 214 -2.25 4.63 -16.07
C LEU A 214 -2.16 5.04 -17.54
N ARG A 215 -3.20 5.67 -18.12
CA ARG A 215 -3.16 6.23 -19.48
C ARG A 215 -2.13 7.35 -19.67
N HIS A 216 -1.58 7.89 -18.57
CA HIS A 216 -0.44 8.83 -18.63
C HIS A 216 0.91 8.14 -18.85
N MET A 217 0.95 6.80 -18.73
CA MET A 217 2.15 6.00 -18.93
C MET A 217 2.14 5.32 -20.31
N PRO A 218 3.32 5.04 -20.91
CA PRO A 218 3.38 4.25 -22.13
C PRO A 218 2.79 2.84 -21.94
N ALA A 219 2.04 2.36 -22.91
CA ALA A 219 1.39 1.05 -22.82
C ALA A 219 2.38 -0.12 -22.65
N GLU A 220 3.53 -0.03 -23.32
CA GLU A 220 4.61 -1.00 -23.20
C GLU A 220 5.22 -1.04 -21.78
N THR A 221 5.27 0.08 -21.07
CA THR A 221 5.74 0.16 -19.68
C THR A 221 4.78 -0.62 -18.76
N ILE A 222 3.47 -0.37 -18.88
CA ILE A 222 2.48 -1.10 -18.08
C ILE A 222 2.49 -2.60 -18.40
N ARG A 223 2.59 -2.96 -19.68
CA ARG A 223 2.73 -4.36 -20.08
C ARG A 223 3.98 -5.02 -19.50
N GLY A 224 5.10 -4.30 -19.49
CA GLY A 224 6.36 -4.74 -18.88
C GLY A 224 6.20 -5.06 -17.39
N ILE A 225 5.55 -4.16 -16.64
CA ILE A 225 5.25 -4.30 -15.21
C ILE A 225 4.38 -5.55 -14.95
N ILE A 226 3.24 -5.66 -15.63
CA ILE A 226 2.33 -6.79 -15.46
C ILE A 226 3.03 -8.11 -15.80
N THR A 227 3.80 -8.13 -16.89
CA THR A 227 4.58 -9.30 -17.30
C THR A 227 5.64 -9.67 -16.26
N ALA A 228 6.33 -8.69 -15.68
CA ALA A 228 7.32 -8.93 -14.63
C ALA A 228 6.67 -9.53 -13.38
N LEU A 229 5.56 -8.96 -12.89
CA LEU A 229 4.82 -9.49 -11.74
C LEU A 229 4.35 -10.94 -11.97
N ILE A 230 3.87 -11.27 -13.19
CA ILE A 230 3.46 -12.63 -13.56
C ILE A 230 4.68 -13.58 -13.57
N ARG A 231 5.81 -13.16 -14.13
CA ARG A 231 7.03 -13.98 -14.21
C ARG A 231 7.65 -14.30 -12.86
N GLU A 232 7.57 -13.36 -11.93
CA GLU A 232 8.03 -13.53 -10.54
C GLU A 232 7.04 -14.32 -9.68
N ASP A 233 5.94 -14.84 -10.28
CA ASP A 233 4.86 -15.51 -9.54
C ASP A 233 4.38 -14.68 -8.32
N TYR A 234 4.29 -13.37 -8.51
CA TYR A 234 3.84 -12.46 -7.45
C TYR A 234 2.43 -12.85 -6.99
N ARG A 235 2.24 -13.02 -5.68
CA ARG A 235 0.99 -13.50 -5.06
C ARG A 235 0.34 -12.47 -4.15
N GLY A 236 0.84 -11.25 -4.14
CA GLY A 236 0.34 -10.15 -3.33
C GLY A 236 -0.87 -9.45 -3.93
N VAL A 237 -0.97 -8.17 -3.63
CA VAL A 237 -2.01 -7.27 -4.15
C VAL A 237 -1.36 -6.24 -5.07
N LEU A 238 -1.94 -6.04 -6.25
CA LEU A 238 -1.65 -4.89 -7.11
C LEU A 238 -2.75 -3.86 -6.90
N THR A 239 -2.50 -2.85 -6.09
CA THR A 239 -3.41 -1.76 -5.76
C THR A 239 -3.27 -0.64 -6.79
N LEU A 240 -4.35 -0.33 -7.51
CA LEU A 240 -4.44 0.92 -8.27
C LEU A 240 -4.64 2.08 -7.29
N GLU A 241 -3.60 2.84 -7.04
CA GLU A 241 -3.66 3.95 -6.10
C GLU A 241 -4.08 5.24 -6.82
N VAL A 242 -5.36 5.30 -7.12
CA VAL A 242 -6.04 6.43 -7.74
C VAL A 242 -7.27 6.83 -6.91
N PHE A 243 -7.74 8.06 -7.07
CA PHE A 243 -8.70 8.68 -6.15
C PHE A 243 -9.92 9.28 -6.87
N ASN A 244 -10.28 8.72 -8.02
CA ASN A 244 -11.54 9.04 -8.71
C ASN A 244 -11.94 7.94 -9.68
N GLU A 245 -13.23 7.91 -10.03
CA GLU A 245 -13.84 6.91 -10.89
C GLU A 245 -13.26 6.89 -12.32
N THR A 246 -12.92 8.05 -12.86
CA THR A 246 -12.38 8.17 -14.22
C THR A 246 -10.98 7.55 -14.30
N ASP A 247 -10.09 7.87 -13.34
CA ASP A 247 -8.74 7.33 -13.31
C ASP A 247 -8.76 5.84 -13.00
N PHE A 248 -9.64 5.37 -12.10
CA PHE A 248 -9.83 3.95 -11.83
C PHE A 248 -10.26 3.19 -13.08
N THR A 249 -11.34 3.60 -13.73
CA THR A 249 -11.88 2.91 -14.91
C THR A 249 -10.85 2.82 -16.03
N LYS A 250 -10.18 3.94 -16.35
CA LYS A 250 -9.14 3.97 -17.38
C LYS A 250 -7.92 3.13 -17.03
N SER A 251 -7.56 3.05 -15.74
CA SER A 251 -6.44 2.22 -15.30
C SER A 251 -6.77 0.74 -15.40
N MET A 252 -7.97 0.31 -15.01
CA MET A 252 -8.44 -1.06 -15.18
C MET A 252 -8.46 -1.49 -16.65
N GLU A 253 -8.93 -0.61 -17.56
CA GLU A 253 -8.87 -0.85 -18.99
C GLU A 253 -7.44 -1.05 -19.48
N MET A 254 -6.51 -0.18 -19.03
CA MET A 254 -5.10 -0.23 -19.41
C MET A 254 -4.43 -1.53 -18.96
N ILE A 255 -4.69 -2.01 -17.74
CA ILE A 255 -4.18 -3.31 -17.28
C ILE A 255 -4.74 -4.43 -18.18
N ARG A 256 -6.04 -4.45 -18.44
CA ARG A 256 -6.68 -5.47 -19.31
C ARG A 256 -6.08 -5.50 -20.71
N GLU A 257 -5.80 -4.34 -21.30
CA GLU A 257 -5.16 -4.22 -22.61
C GLU A 257 -3.68 -4.65 -22.61
N SER A 258 -3.08 -4.74 -21.43
CA SER A 258 -1.66 -5.11 -21.25
C SER A 258 -1.43 -6.61 -21.03
N LEU A 259 -2.50 -7.38 -20.87
CA LEU A 259 -2.47 -8.84 -20.77
C LEU A 259 -2.41 -9.48 -22.15
#